data_92452b01bd3f5fe24153bd5b50ba8bc1
#
_entry.id   92452b01bd3f5fe24153bd5b50ba8bc1
#
_cell.length_a   1.000
_cell.length_b   1.000
_cell.length_c   1.000
_cell.angle_alpha   90.00
_cell.angle_beta   90.00
_cell.angle_gamma   90.00
#
_symmetry.space_group_name_H-M   'P 1'
#
loop_
_entity.id
_entity.type
_entity.pdbx_description
1 polymer ?
#
loop_
_entity_poly.entity_id
_entity_poly.type
_entity_poly.pdbx_seq_one_letter_code
_entity_poly.pdbx_strand_id
1 'polypeptide(L)'
;MCIRDSLWTISGDYTLNMKVDVSLYLRSKAIALYDGIKQGALAKYYDRNLLGLYLVKKVFCQAGEGELTAVAQLCVEEAIGDKICQERPGVREMQKEAFEDILDQEFERMPAYGDILGRLKIAILRDRLQNGNHYVEERLREIRDMVYKARTAADTIELIRIIDSLYNTIIDPNFEKDHGTLEQVMAVTLEELTEYDWEDFLTEELYEEALESYIEQMTNKITDMEDTAVTEEMEKQRQTKHKITILTEEELEKAYTYVELNFGKTYLTPAEEKRMNYLMCRELHRDCSLYFTEGILKNPVKRNYQYEYAVRLKNKNIWLYHDKHRIVKQNIASLTDLLRKTLVLKSETQEVLSDRGTIIPSRLWRVGRSSEANLFKRELKSDASDFVVDVLIDASGSQMPRQGDVALQAYIISEALSNVNLPHRVMSFCTFWDYTILHRFREYDDPQSANENIFNYVTSSNNRDGLAIKTAGYGLLQRSEEKKILIVLSDGKPYDVIVNRPHAKNPEPYMGKYAINDTATEVRHLRNLGVSVLGVFAGEEKDLSTEKKIFGKDFAYIRDISNFSRIVGRYLIKQLDSDE
;
A
#
# COMPACT_ATOMS: atom_id res chain seq x y z
N MET A 1 -19.61 6.24 5.68
CA MET A 1 -19.34 5.78 4.32
C MET A 1 -17.87 6.03 4.08
N CYS A 2 -17.08 5.03 3.71
CA CYS A 2 -15.65 5.20 3.43
C CYS A 2 -15.51 5.70 1.98
N ILE A 3 -14.49 6.50 1.68
CA ILE A 3 -14.28 7.03 0.32
C ILE A 3 -14.14 5.88 -0.69
N ARG A 4 -13.38 4.83 -0.37
CA ARG A 4 -13.26 3.63 -1.21
C ARG A 4 -14.58 2.91 -1.44
N ASP A 5 -15.45 2.88 -0.43
CA ASP A 5 -16.77 2.28 -0.58
C ASP A 5 -17.62 3.05 -1.58
N SER A 6 -17.50 4.38 -1.57
CA SER A 6 -18.17 5.24 -2.54
C SER A 6 -17.69 4.93 -3.95
N LEU A 7 -16.37 4.86 -4.16
CA LEU A 7 -15.74 4.48 -5.43
C LEU A 7 -16.27 3.13 -5.93
N TRP A 8 -16.14 2.08 -5.12
CA TRP A 8 -16.48 0.71 -5.50
C TRP A 8 -17.98 0.49 -5.68
N THR A 9 -18.79 1.11 -4.82
CA THR A 9 -20.26 1.02 -4.93
C THR A 9 -20.78 1.70 -6.18
N ILE A 10 -20.12 2.76 -6.62
CA ILE A 10 -20.51 3.53 -7.81
C ILE A 10 -20.00 2.86 -9.09
N SER A 11 -18.71 2.50 -9.14
CA SER A 11 -18.11 1.87 -10.32
C SER A 11 -18.65 0.46 -10.57
N GLY A 12 -18.99 -0.28 -9.51
CA GLY A 12 -19.27 -1.71 -9.56
C GLY A 12 -17.99 -2.55 -9.70
N ASP A 13 -16.81 -1.91 -9.74
CA ASP A 13 -15.51 -2.55 -9.86
C ASP A 13 -14.74 -2.40 -8.53
N TYR A 14 -14.56 -3.52 -7.85
CA TYR A 14 -13.87 -3.61 -6.56
C TYR A 14 -12.35 -3.72 -6.70
N THR A 15 -11.82 -3.78 -7.92
CA THR A 15 -10.39 -3.81 -8.19
C THR A 15 -9.78 -2.42 -8.32
N LEU A 16 -10.61 -1.39 -8.52
CA LEU A 16 -10.15 -0.01 -8.63
C LEU A 16 -9.43 0.43 -7.35
N ASN A 17 -8.19 0.80 -7.49
CA ASN A 17 -7.40 1.36 -6.41
C ASN A 17 -7.47 2.90 -6.47
N MET A 18 -7.73 3.52 -5.32
CA MET A 18 -7.76 4.97 -5.17
C MET A 18 -6.77 5.38 -4.10
N LYS A 19 -5.93 6.34 -4.41
CA LYS A 19 -5.16 7.06 -3.39
C LYS A 19 -6.13 8.00 -2.68
N VAL A 20 -6.46 7.69 -1.42
CA VAL A 20 -7.29 8.55 -0.59
C VAL A 20 -6.44 9.71 -0.09
N ASP A 21 -6.78 10.93 -0.48
CA ASP A 21 -6.20 12.11 0.14
C ASP A 21 -6.82 12.34 1.53
N VAL A 22 -6.04 12.01 2.54
CA VAL A 22 -6.47 12.13 3.94
C VAL A 22 -6.52 13.60 4.37
N SER A 23 -5.67 14.45 3.82
CA SER A 23 -5.66 15.87 4.14
C SER A 23 -6.94 16.55 3.66
N LEU A 24 -7.43 16.16 2.49
CA LEU A 24 -8.71 16.59 1.95
C LEU A 24 -9.88 16.11 2.83
N TYR A 25 -9.86 14.83 3.24
CA TYR A 25 -10.88 14.30 4.13
C TYR A 25 -10.95 15.00 5.48
N LEU A 26 -9.80 15.41 6.01
CA LEU A 26 -9.73 16.14 7.27
C LEU A 26 -10.24 17.59 7.15
N ARG A 27 -10.03 18.22 5.99
CA ARG A 27 -10.53 19.58 5.70
C ARG A 27 -12.02 19.60 5.39
N SER A 28 -12.46 18.75 4.47
CA SER A 28 -13.87 18.57 4.13
C SER A 28 -14.17 17.12 3.80
N LYS A 29 -14.97 16.51 4.66
CA LYS A 29 -15.46 15.15 4.44
C LYS A 29 -16.39 15.05 3.22
N ALA A 30 -17.17 16.10 2.94
CA ALA A 30 -18.10 16.15 1.83
C ALA A 30 -17.35 16.15 0.50
N ILE A 31 -16.32 16.98 0.35
CA ILE A 31 -15.46 17.03 -0.84
C ILE A 31 -14.79 15.67 -1.07
N ALA A 32 -14.12 15.11 -0.07
CA ALA A 32 -13.41 13.85 -0.22
C ALA A 32 -14.33 12.66 -0.57
N LEU A 33 -15.53 12.61 -0.01
CA LEU A 33 -16.52 11.58 -0.36
C LEU A 33 -17.05 11.77 -1.78
N TYR A 34 -17.30 13.02 -2.17
CA TYR A 34 -17.79 13.33 -3.51
C TYR A 34 -16.72 13.06 -4.58
N ASP A 35 -15.44 13.32 -4.32
CA ASP A 35 -14.34 12.96 -5.22
C ASP A 35 -14.25 11.43 -5.42
N GLY A 36 -14.41 10.65 -4.36
CA GLY A 36 -14.51 9.19 -4.49
C GLY A 36 -15.71 8.74 -5.34
N ILE A 37 -16.85 9.44 -5.23
CA ILE A 37 -18.03 9.19 -6.06
C ILE A 37 -17.74 9.53 -7.53
N LYS A 38 -17.10 10.67 -7.81
CA LYS A 38 -16.71 11.09 -9.16
C LYS A 38 -15.75 10.11 -9.81
N GLN A 39 -14.72 9.65 -9.09
CA GLN A 39 -13.80 8.65 -9.60
C GLN A 39 -14.52 7.35 -9.97
N GLY A 40 -15.45 6.89 -9.13
CA GLY A 40 -16.27 5.72 -9.42
C GLY A 40 -17.19 5.93 -10.63
N ALA A 41 -17.79 7.09 -10.75
CA ALA A 41 -18.65 7.44 -11.88
C ALA A 41 -17.85 7.57 -13.18
N LEU A 42 -16.66 8.18 -13.14
CA LEU A 42 -15.76 8.26 -14.30
C LEU A 42 -15.39 6.87 -14.80
N ALA A 43 -14.98 5.97 -13.90
CA ALA A 43 -14.65 4.60 -14.25
C ALA A 43 -15.83 3.79 -14.80
N LYS A 44 -17.05 4.13 -14.39
CA LYS A 44 -18.27 3.46 -14.83
C LYS A 44 -18.74 3.89 -16.22
N TYR A 45 -18.69 5.19 -16.48
CA TYR A 45 -19.31 5.75 -17.70
C TYR A 45 -18.31 6.01 -18.82
N TYR A 46 -17.01 6.11 -18.50
CA TYR A 46 -15.96 6.45 -19.45
C TYR A 46 -14.70 5.59 -19.24
N ASP A 47 -13.89 5.46 -20.28
CA ASP A 47 -12.57 4.82 -20.18
C ASP A 47 -11.58 5.80 -19.55
N ARG A 48 -11.31 5.57 -18.29
CA ARG A 48 -10.42 6.34 -17.45
C ARG A 48 -8.97 6.35 -17.97
N ASN A 49 -8.48 5.19 -18.45
CA ASN A 49 -7.12 5.06 -18.93
C ASN A 49 -6.92 5.80 -20.26
N LEU A 50 -7.89 5.72 -21.16
CA LEU A 50 -7.86 6.45 -22.42
C LEU A 50 -7.86 7.96 -22.21
N LEU A 51 -8.64 8.45 -21.24
CA LEU A 51 -8.68 9.87 -20.90
C LEU A 51 -7.36 10.33 -20.29
N GLY A 52 -6.79 9.57 -19.33
CA GLY A 52 -5.49 9.87 -18.75
C GLY A 52 -4.37 9.86 -19.79
N LEU A 53 -4.37 8.87 -20.67
CA LEU A 53 -3.40 8.78 -21.78
C LEU A 53 -3.48 9.98 -22.73
N TYR A 54 -4.68 10.47 -23.05
CA TYR A 54 -4.85 11.68 -23.85
C TYR A 54 -4.21 12.90 -23.17
N LEU A 55 -4.44 13.09 -21.87
CA LEU A 55 -3.86 14.23 -21.16
C LEU A 55 -2.34 14.18 -21.15
N VAL A 56 -1.76 13.01 -20.89
CA VAL A 56 -0.30 12.82 -20.93
C VAL A 56 0.26 13.13 -22.32
N LYS A 57 -0.37 12.60 -23.38
CA LYS A 57 0.04 12.87 -24.77
C LYS A 57 -0.05 14.36 -25.13
N LYS A 58 -1.08 15.05 -24.67
CA LYS A 58 -1.25 16.48 -24.93
C LYS A 58 -0.23 17.32 -24.17
N VAL A 59 0.11 16.96 -22.93
CA VAL A 59 1.21 17.57 -22.16
C VAL A 59 2.56 17.31 -22.84
N PHE A 60 2.80 16.11 -23.32
CA PHE A 60 3.99 15.79 -24.14
C PHE A 60 4.10 16.71 -25.37
N CYS A 61 2.98 17.03 -26.01
CA CYS A 61 2.92 18.01 -27.10
C CYS A 61 2.96 19.48 -26.60
N GLN A 62 3.53 19.75 -25.43
CA GLN A 62 3.76 21.09 -24.85
C GLN A 62 2.50 21.83 -24.36
N ALA A 63 1.40 21.11 -24.10
CA ALA A 63 0.26 21.74 -23.43
C ALA A 63 0.57 22.00 -21.94
N GLY A 64 0.08 23.10 -21.38
CA GLY A 64 0.18 23.37 -19.95
C GLY A 64 -0.58 22.36 -19.12
N GLU A 65 0.11 21.62 -18.23
CA GLU A 65 -0.48 20.55 -17.43
C GLU A 65 -1.62 21.06 -16.53
N GLY A 66 -1.39 22.19 -15.84
CA GLY A 66 -2.35 22.76 -14.89
C GLY A 66 -3.64 23.20 -15.57
N GLU A 67 -3.53 23.95 -16.67
CA GLU A 67 -4.67 24.45 -17.42
C GLU A 67 -5.45 23.32 -18.10
N LEU A 68 -4.74 22.34 -18.67
CA LEU A 68 -5.37 21.18 -19.31
C LEU A 68 -6.16 20.36 -18.28
N THR A 69 -5.57 20.13 -17.11
CA THR A 69 -6.22 19.42 -16.00
C THR A 69 -7.44 20.17 -15.51
N ALA A 70 -7.36 21.49 -15.36
CA ALA A 70 -8.49 22.32 -14.93
C ALA A 70 -9.67 22.27 -15.92
N VAL A 71 -9.39 22.35 -17.22
CA VAL A 71 -10.42 22.19 -18.26
C VAL A 71 -11.03 20.80 -18.22
N ALA A 72 -10.22 19.75 -18.08
CA ALA A 72 -10.69 18.38 -17.98
C ALA A 72 -11.57 18.14 -16.75
N GLN A 73 -11.21 18.70 -15.58
CA GLN A 73 -11.99 18.62 -14.34
C GLN A 73 -13.41 19.19 -14.53
N LEU A 74 -13.53 20.37 -15.14
CA LEU A 74 -14.82 20.99 -15.40
C LEU A 74 -15.67 20.14 -16.36
N CYS A 75 -15.08 19.62 -17.43
CA CYS A 75 -15.79 18.78 -18.40
C CYS A 75 -16.22 17.44 -17.78
N VAL A 76 -15.37 16.81 -17.00
CA VAL A 76 -15.68 15.53 -16.34
C VAL A 76 -16.79 15.72 -15.33
N GLU A 77 -16.76 16.77 -14.49
CA GLU A 77 -17.82 17.06 -13.53
C GLU A 77 -19.18 17.18 -14.24
N GLU A 78 -19.24 17.92 -15.35
CA GLU A 78 -20.48 18.10 -16.11
C GLU A 78 -20.92 16.81 -16.85
N ALA A 79 -19.98 15.98 -17.28
CA ALA A 79 -20.28 14.74 -17.97
C ALA A 79 -20.87 13.65 -17.06
N ILE A 80 -20.43 13.60 -15.80
CA ILE A 80 -20.80 12.53 -14.85
C ILE A 80 -21.83 12.97 -13.81
N GLY A 81 -21.79 14.25 -13.37
CA GLY A 81 -22.56 14.74 -12.23
C GLY A 81 -24.06 14.48 -12.33
N ASP A 82 -24.67 14.80 -13.48
CA ASP A 82 -26.11 14.56 -13.68
C ASP A 82 -26.42 13.07 -13.83
N LYS A 83 -25.59 12.29 -14.51
CA LYS A 83 -25.78 10.84 -14.72
C LYS A 83 -25.80 10.11 -13.37
N ILE A 84 -24.86 10.41 -12.49
CA ILE A 84 -24.78 9.74 -11.19
C ILE A 84 -25.88 10.18 -10.23
N CYS A 85 -26.26 11.46 -10.25
CA CYS A 85 -27.36 11.96 -9.42
C CYS A 85 -28.73 11.42 -9.86
N GLN A 86 -28.94 11.12 -11.14
CA GLN A 86 -30.13 10.45 -11.64
C GLN A 86 -30.18 8.98 -11.23
N GLU A 87 -29.05 8.28 -11.31
CA GLU A 87 -28.97 6.87 -10.93
C GLU A 87 -29.07 6.68 -9.40
N ARG A 88 -28.46 7.60 -8.65
CA ARG A 88 -28.39 7.54 -7.18
C ARG A 88 -28.75 8.87 -6.54
N PRO A 89 -30.05 9.11 -6.26
CA PRO A 89 -30.53 10.40 -5.75
C PRO A 89 -29.85 10.90 -4.48
N GLY A 90 -29.37 9.99 -3.60
CA GLY A 90 -28.66 10.35 -2.38
C GLY A 90 -27.30 11.03 -2.61
N VAL A 91 -26.72 10.92 -3.81
CA VAL A 91 -25.48 11.61 -4.18
C VAL A 91 -25.69 13.12 -4.28
N ARG A 92 -26.90 13.58 -4.62
CA ARG A 92 -27.20 15.01 -4.81
C ARG A 92 -26.96 15.85 -3.55
N GLU A 93 -27.27 15.32 -2.37
CA GLU A 93 -26.99 16.03 -1.12
C GLU A 93 -25.49 16.14 -0.87
N MET A 94 -24.73 15.05 -1.07
CA MET A 94 -23.28 15.06 -0.93
C MET A 94 -22.61 16.00 -1.92
N GLN A 95 -23.07 16.03 -3.17
CA GLN A 95 -22.60 16.96 -4.19
C GLN A 95 -22.86 18.41 -3.76
N LYS A 96 -24.05 18.70 -3.24
CA LYS A 96 -24.40 20.04 -2.77
C LYS A 96 -23.53 20.48 -1.61
N GLU A 97 -23.35 19.66 -0.59
CA GLU A 97 -22.45 19.93 0.54
C GLU A 97 -21.01 20.15 0.09
N ALA A 98 -20.51 19.31 -0.84
CA ALA A 98 -19.17 19.47 -1.39
C ALA A 98 -19.01 20.80 -2.15
N PHE A 99 -20.01 21.21 -2.94
CA PHE A 99 -19.95 22.47 -3.66
C PHE A 99 -20.04 23.68 -2.75
N GLU A 100 -20.84 23.62 -1.68
CA GLU A 100 -20.90 24.66 -0.64
C GLU A 100 -19.54 24.79 0.05
N ASP A 101 -18.93 23.69 0.48
CA ASP A 101 -17.60 23.69 1.11
C ASP A 101 -16.49 24.26 0.18
N ILE A 102 -16.55 23.92 -1.12
CA ILE A 102 -15.59 24.45 -2.10
C ILE A 102 -15.79 25.96 -2.27
N LEU A 103 -17.03 26.42 -2.40
CA LEU A 103 -17.29 27.86 -2.55
C LEU A 103 -16.89 28.66 -1.32
N ASP A 104 -17.04 28.12 -0.12
CA ASP A 104 -16.61 28.77 1.11
C ASP A 104 -15.09 28.91 1.16
N GLN A 105 -14.34 27.87 0.74
CA GLN A 105 -12.89 27.92 0.63
C GLN A 105 -12.40 28.86 -0.47
N GLU A 106 -13.03 28.87 -1.63
CA GLU A 106 -12.71 29.76 -2.75
C GLU A 106 -13.06 31.22 -2.46
N PHE A 107 -14.06 31.47 -1.61
CA PHE A 107 -14.42 32.83 -1.19
C PHE A 107 -13.30 33.50 -0.39
N GLU A 108 -12.54 32.72 0.38
CA GLU A 108 -11.34 33.21 1.09
C GLU A 108 -10.17 33.48 0.13
N ARG A 109 -10.14 32.88 -1.05
CA ARG A 109 -9.03 32.93 -2.01
C ARG A 109 -9.32 33.74 -3.28
N MET A 110 -10.38 34.49 -3.37
CA MET A 110 -10.86 35.26 -4.55
C MET A 110 -9.93 35.13 -5.77
N PRO A 111 -10.35 34.43 -6.85
CA PRO A 111 -9.50 34.26 -8.03
C PRO A 111 -9.16 35.64 -8.62
N ALA A 112 -7.90 35.79 -9.05
CA ALA A 112 -7.44 37.00 -9.69
C ALA A 112 -8.30 37.33 -10.92
N TYR A 113 -8.44 38.60 -11.26
CA TYR A 113 -9.27 39.04 -12.40
C TYR A 113 -8.89 38.35 -13.74
N GLY A 114 -7.62 37.95 -13.88
CA GLY A 114 -7.07 37.23 -15.03
C GLY A 114 -7.34 35.71 -15.05
N ASP A 115 -7.73 35.12 -13.94
CA ASP A 115 -8.00 33.69 -13.85
C ASP A 115 -9.40 33.34 -14.40
N ILE A 116 -9.45 33.04 -15.69
CA ILE A 116 -10.69 32.68 -16.39
C ILE A 116 -11.22 31.34 -15.90
N LEU A 117 -10.36 30.35 -15.65
CA LEU A 117 -10.76 29.01 -15.23
C LEU A 117 -11.32 28.99 -13.81
N GLY A 118 -10.68 29.66 -12.85
CA GLY A 118 -11.19 29.79 -11.48
C GLY A 118 -12.54 30.51 -11.44
N ARG A 119 -12.70 31.58 -12.21
CA ARG A 119 -13.97 32.31 -12.33
C ARG A 119 -15.06 31.45 -12.98
N LEU A 120 -14.71 30.64 -13.99
CA LEU A 120 -15.62 29.72 -14.66
C LEU A 120 -16.09 28.62 -13.70
N LYS A 121 -15.17 28.06 -12.91
CA LYS A 121 -15.48 27.06 -11.88
C LYS A 121 -16.50 27.60 -10.88
N ILE A 122 -16.23 28.76 -10.30
CA ILE A 122 -17.14 29.41 -9.35
C ILE A 122 -18.51 29.67 -10.00
N ALA A 123 -18.55 30.11 -11.26
CA ALA A 123 -19.78 30.36 -11.97
C ALA A 123 -20.60 29.07 -12.15
N ILE A 124 -19.95 27.95 -12.53
CA ILE A 124 -20.59 26.64 -12.70
C ILE A 124 -21.11 26.11 -11.36
N LEU A 125 -20.30 26.17 -10.29
CA LEU A 125 -20.71 25.71 -8.96
C LEU A 125 -21.93 26.50 -8.44
N ARG A 126 -21.94 27.83 -8.60
CA ARG A 126 -23.08 28.68 -8.22
C ARG A 126 -24.32 28.39 -9.05
N ASP A 127 -24.16 28.14 -10.34
CA ASP A 127 -25.24 27.80 -11.24
C ASP A 127 -25.92 26.48 -10.81
N ARG A 128 -25.13 25.49 -10.40
CA ARG A 128 -25.59 24.20 -9.87
C ARG A 128 -26.34 24.34 -8.53
N LEU A 129 -25.86 25.22 -7.64
CA LEU A 129 -26.48 25.43 -6.31
C LEU A 129 -27.74 26.32 -6.38
N GLN A 130 -27.78 27.31 -7.28
CA GLN A 130 -28.83 28.29 -7.37
C GLN A 130 -29.84 28.06 -8.52
N ASN A 131 -29.82 26.91 -9.16
CA ASN A 131 -30.71 26.54 -10.26
C ASN A 131 -30.74 27.56 -11.41
N GLY A 132 -29.58 28.08 -11.81
CA GLY A 132 -29.44 28.94 -12.97
C GLY A 132 -29.74 30.44 -12.77
N ASN A 133 -30.00 30.91 -11.55
CA ASN A 133 -30.37 32.29 -11.24
C ASN A 133 -29.16 33.23 -10.95
N HIS A 134 -27.99 32.95 -11.53
CA HIS A 134 -26.82 33.77 -11.30
C HIS A 134 -26.41 34.57 -12.54
N TYR A 135 -26.08 35.87 -12.34
CA TYR A 135 -25.51 36.70 -13.42
C TYR A 135 -24.10 36.25 -13.76
N VAL A 136 -23.88 35.90 -15.02
CA VAL A 136 -22.59 35.53 -15.57
C VAL A 136 -22.24 36.50 -16.70
N GLU A 137 -20.99 36.95 -16.74
CA GLU A 137 -20.45 37.79 -17.81
C GLU A 137 -20.60 37.06 -19.17
N GLU A 138 -20.87 37.81 -20.25
CA GLU A 138 -21.23 37.23 -21.56
C GLU A 138 -20.19 36.28 -22.10
N ARG A 139 -18.88 36.63 -21.99
CA ARG A 139 -17.78 35.78 -22.40
C ARG A 139 -17.69 34.48 -21.56
N LEU A 140 -17.89 34.54 -20.26
CA LEU A 140 -17.92 33.36 -19.39
C LEU A 140 -19.14 32.48 -19.66
N ARG A 141 -20.26 33.06 -20.10
CA ARG A 141 -21.44 32.30 -20.49
C ARG A 141 -21.19 31.46 -21.72
N GLU A 142 -20.55 32.01 -22.75
CA GLU A 142 -20.21 31.26 -23.97
C GLU A 142 -19.29 30.06 -23.62
N ILE A 143 -18.27 30.28 -22.81
CA ILE A 143 -17.36 29.22 -22.38
C ILE A 143 -18.09 28.18 -21.52
N ARG A 144 -18.91 28.60 -20.58
CA ARG A 144 -19.74 27.70 -19.77
C ARG A 144 -20.63 26.82 -20.63
N ASP A 145 -21.29 27.41 -21.65
CA ASP A 145 -22.18 26.67 -22.55
C ASP A 145 -21.39 25.63 -23.39
N MET A 146 -20.11 25.88 -23.67
CA MET A 146 -19.21 24.88 -24.26
C MET A 146 -18.92 23.74 -23.28
N VAL A 147 -18.64 24.04 -22.00
CA VAL A 147 -18.45 23.02 -20.96
C VAL A 147 -19.71 22.16 -20.78
N TYR A 148 -20.89 22.77 -20.83
CA TYR A 148 -22.18 22.05 -20.72
C TYR A 148 -22.45 21.05 -21.86
N LYS A 149 -21.74 21.16 -23.00
CA LYS A 149 -21.78 20.10 -24.03
C LYS A 149 -21.29 18.76 -23.52
N ALA A 150 -20.40 18.76 -22.52
CA ALA A 150 -19.92 17.52 -21.90
C ALA A 150 -21.03 16.68 -21.27
N ARG A 151 -22.16 17.28 -20.87
CA ARG A 151 -23.35 16.55 -20.34
C ARG A 151 -23.91 15.54 -21.34
N THR A 152 -23.76 15.81 -22.62
CA THR A 152 -24.32 15.00 -23.71
C THR A 152 -23.28 14.02 -24.30
N ALA A 153 -22.04 14.06 -23.84
CA ALA A 153 -21.00 13.17 -24.32
C ALA A 153 -21.39 11.69 -24.12
N ALA A 154 -21.46 10.95 -25.24
CA ALA A 154 -21.90 9.56 -25.25
C ALA A 154 -20.74 8.61 -24.90
N ASP A 155 -19.53 8.93 -25.30
CA ASP A 155 -18.33 8.11 -25.11
C ASP A 155 -17.11 8.96 -24.71
N THR A 156 -16.01 8.26 -24.38
CA THR A 156 -14.75 8.88 -23.94
C THR A 156 -14.11 9.73 -25.04
N ILE A 157 -14.24 9.33 -26.29
CA ILE A 157 -13.64 10.04 -27.42
C ILE A 157 -14.36 11.37 -27.63
N GLU A 158 -15.66 11.40 -27.50
CA GLU A 158 -16.45 12.64 -27.59
C GLU A 158 -16.11 13.59 -26.44
N LEU A 159 -15.95 13.06 -25.23
CA LEU A 159 -15.50 13.85 -24.07
C LEU A 159 -14.10 14.45 -24.31
N ILE A 160 -13.15 13.66 -24.83
CA ILE A 160 -11.81 14.11 -25.20
C ILE A 160 -11.88 15.25 -26.24
N ARG A 161 -12.72 15.13 -27.28
CA ARG A 161 -12.90 16.18 -28.29
C ARG A 161 -13.41 17.49 -27.68
N ILE A 162 -14.30 17.40 -26.71
CA ILE A 162 -14.82 18.60 -26.02
C ILE A 162 -13.72 19.25 -25.19
N ILE A 163 -12.95 18.46 -24.42
CA ILE A 163 -11.82 18.95 -23.62
C ILE A 163 -10.77 19.61 -24.53
N ASP A 164 -10.42 18.95 -25.63
CA ASP A 164 -9.45 19.44 -26.62
C ASP A 164 -9.89 20.76 -27.24
N SER A 165 -11.14 20.84 -27.70
CA SER A 165 -11.72 22.06 -28.29
C SER A 165 -11.78 23.22 -27.28
N LEU A 166 -12.11 22.94 -26.01
CA LEU A 166 -12.12 23.95 -24.96
C LEU A 166 -10.72 24.46 -24.64
N TYR A 167 -9.74 23.56 -24.49
CA TYR A 167 -8.36 23.94 -24.26
C TYR A 167 -7.84 24.85 -25.39
N ASN A 168 -8.02 24.42 -26.64
CA ASN A 168 -7.59 25.16 -27.82
C ASN A 168 -8.35 26.50 -28.01
N THR A 169 -9.56 26.66 -27.45
CA THR A 169 -10.33 27.91 -27.54
C THR A 169 -9.97 28.90 -26.43
N ILE A 170 -9.70 28.40 -25.21
CA ILE A 170 -9.58 29.25 -24.02
C ILE A 170 -8.13 29.54 -23.68
N ILE A 171 -7.27 28.53 -23.76
CA ILE A 171 -5.89 28.57 -23.26
C ILE A 171 -4.93 28.89 -24.39
N ASP A 172 -4.89 28.03 -25.43
CA ASP A 172 -3.97 28.20 -26.54
C ASP A 172 -4.68 28.10 -27.91
N PRO A 173 -5.15 29.23 -28.47
CA PRO A 173 -5.81 29.24 -29.77
C PRO A 173 -4.93 28.81 -30.96
N ASN A 174 -3.63 28.78 -30.79
CA ASN A 174 -2.68 28.38 -31.83
C ASN A 174 -2.20 26.94 -31.67
N PHE A 175 -2.59 26.23 -30.62
CA PHE A 175 -2.09 24.89 -30.30
C PHE A 175 -2.12 23.93 -31.49
N GLU A 176 -3.25 23.87 -32.23
CA GLU A 176 -3.36 23.00 -33.39
C GLU A 176 -2.38 23.32 -34.54
N LYS A 177 -1.97 24.60 -34.68
CA LYS A 177 -1.02 25.03 -35.70
C LYS A 177 0.41 24.73 -35.29
N ASP A 178 0.72 24.89 -34.03
CA ASP A 178 2.09 24.85 -33.51
C ASP A 178 2.47 23.44 -33.05
N HIS A 179 1.51 22.68 -32.52
CA HIS A 179 1.75 21.38 -31.86
C HIS A 179 0.95 20.21 -32.46
N GLY A 180 0.04 20.49 -33.39
CA GLY A 180 -0.71 19.46 -34.14
C GLY A 180 -2.16 19.28 -33.69
N THR A 181 -2.91 18.60 -34.57
CA THR A 181 -4.34 18.29 -34.34
C THR A 181 -4.54 17.19 -33.30
N LEU A 182 -5.78 17.07 -32.78
CA LEU A 182 -6.13 15.98 -31.85
C LEU A 182 -5.73 14.58 -32.37
N GLU A 183 -5.88 14.33 -33.69
CA GLU A 183 -5.50 13.06 -34.29
C GLU A 183 -4.01 12.82 -34.22
N GLN A 184 -3.19 13.86 -34.40
CA GLN A 184 -1.74 13.78 -34.29
C GLN A 184 -1.30 13.58 -32.82
N VAL A 185 -1.92 14.27 -31.88
CA VAL A 185 -1.69 14.07 -30.45
C VAL A 185 -2.02 12.63 -30.04
N MET A 186 -3.14 12.09 -30.50
CA MET A 186 -3.51 10.70 -30.19
C MET A 186 -2.62 9.67 -30.89
N ALA A 187 -2.00 10.02 -32.01
CA ALA A 187 -1.08 9.14 -32.77
C ALA A 187 0.30 8.99 -32.10
N VAL A 188 0.67 9.84 -31.14
CA VAL A 188 1.92 9.71 -30.38
C VAL A 188 2.00 8.32 -29.76
N THR A 189 3.11 7.60 -30.00
CA THR A 189 3.30 6.22 -29.52
C THR A 189 3.78 6.22 -28.05
N LEU A 190 3.60 5.09 -27.37
CA LEU A 190 4.13 4.91 -26.02
C LEU A 190 5.66 4.96 -26.00
N GLU A 191 6.32 4.49 -27.07
CA GLU A 191 7.76 4.52 -27.23
C GLU A 191 8.28 5.97 -27.29
N GLU A 192 7.60 6.87 -28.03
CA GLU A 192 7.94 8.29 -28.08
C GLU A 192 7.73 8.98 -26.72
N LEU A 193 6.73 8.58 -25.96
CA LEU A 193 6.51 9.08 -24.60
C LEU A 193 7.60 8.63 -23.63
N THR A 194 8.17 7.45 -23.80
CA THR A 194 9.24 6.93 -22.96
C THR A 194 10.61 7.54 -23.28
N GLU A 195 10.83 8.01 -24.52
CA GLU A 195 12.06 8.70 -24.94
C GLU A 195 12.13 10.17 -24.46
N TYR A 196 11.02 10.71 -23.97
CA TYR A 196 10.98 12.08 -23.45
C TYR A 196 11.70 12.17 -22.11
N ASP A 197 12.63 13.14 -22.00
CA ASP A 197 13.44 13.41 -20.81
C ASP A 197 12.54 14.00 -19.70
N TRP A 198 11.84 13.11 -18.99
CA TRP A 198 11.12 13.46 -17.77
C TRP A 198 12.18 13.68 -16.69
N GLU A 199 12.57 14.93 -16.44
CA GLU A 199 13.74 15.38 -15.67
C GLU A 199 14.07 14.64 -14.35
N ASP A 200 13.22 13.73 -13.89
CA ASP A 200 13.37 13.03 -12.60
C ASP A 200 13.46 11.48 -12.67
N PHE A 201 13.46 10.82 -13.84
CA PHE A 201 13.37 9.37 -13.94
C PHE A 201 14.53 8.73 -14.71
N LEU A 202 15.42 8.11 -13.96
CA LEU A 202 16.61 7.39 -14.45
C LEU A 202 16.34 5.90 -14.56
N THR A 203 16.46 5.32 -15.78
CA THR A 203 16.67 3.94 -16.25
C THR A 203 15.49 3.30 -17.03
N GLU A 204 15.83 2.66 -18.17
CA GLU A 204 14.90 2.11 -19.17
C GLU A 204 13.82 1.15 -18.64
N GLU A 205 14.07 0.37 -17.61
CA GLU A 205 13.07 -0.55 -17.02
C GLU A 205 12.03 0.14 -16.11
N LEU A 206 12.27 1.39 -15.73
CA LEU A 206 11.38 2.20 -14.88
C LEU A 206 10.45 3.13 -15.67
N TYR A 207 10.70 3.32 -16.97
CA TYR A 207 9.92 4.28 -17.77
C TYR A 207 8.46 3.84 -17.98
N GLU A 208 8.19 2.55 -18.22
CA GLU A 208 6.82 2.06 -18.38
C GLU A 208 6.02 2.19 -17.09
N GLU A 209 6.60 1.83 -15.93
CA GLU A 209 5.95 1.96 -14.63
C GLU A 209 5.78 3.43 -14.22
N ALA A 210 6.74 4.28 -14.56
CA ALA A 210 6.65 5.72 -14.33
C ALA A 210 5.56 6.35 -15.18
N LEU A 211 5.45 5.95 -16.45
CA LEU A 211 4.40 6.41 -17.35
C LEU A 211 3.01 5.95 -16.90
N GLU A 212 2.85 4.69 -16.50
CA GLU A 212 1.60 4.18 -15.91
C GLU A 212 1.23 4.94 -14.64
N SER A 213 2.20 5.19 -13.76
CA SER A 213 2.00 5.99 -12.54
C SER A 213 1.62 7.43 -12.86
N TYR A 214 2.21 8.03 -13.89
CA TYR A 214 1.89 9.41 -14.31
C TYR A 214 0.50 9.48 -14.95
N ILE A 215 0.13 8.52 -15.80
CA ILE A 215 -1.23 8.38 -16.34
C ILE A 215 -2.24 8.25 -15.19
N GLU A 216 -1.94 7.43 -14.19
CA GLU A 216 -2.80 7.26 -13.01
C GLU A 216 -2.91 8.57 -12.19
N GLN A 217 -1.81 9.29 -12.01
CA GLN A 217 -1.81 10.59 -11.32
C GLN A 217 -2.65 11.63 -12.08
N MET A 218 -2.47 11.75 -13.38
CA MET A 218 -3.25 12.66 -14.21
C MET A 218 -4.74 12.30 -14.17
N THR A 219 -5.06 11.02 -14.22
CA THR A 219 -6.44 10.54 -14.13
C THR A 219 -7.06 10.83 -12.76
N ASN A 220 -6.29 10.75 -11.68
CA ASN A 220 -6.76 11.12 -10.33
C ASN A 220 -6.97 12.63 -10.20
N LYS A 221 -6.08 13.45 -10.76
CA LYS A 221 -6.23 14.91 -10.79
C LYS A 221 -7.49 15.39 -11.50
N ILE A 222 -7.96 14.69 -12.54
CA ILE A 222 -9.18 15.04 -13.28
C ILE A 222 -10.42 15.08 -12.38
N THR A 223 -10.47 14.26 -11.35
CA THR A 223 -11.62 14.18 -10.44
C THR A 223 -11.48 15.07 -9.21
N ASP A 224 -10.29 15.58 -8.94
CA ASP A 224 -10.04 16.49 -7.83
C ASP A 224 -10.67 17.87 -8.10
N MET A 225 -11.40 18.43 -7.16
CA MET A 225 -12.06 19.72 -7.31
C MET A 225 -11.30 20.88 -6.67
N GLU A 226 -10.30 20.64 -5.87
CA GLU A 226 -9.56 21.70 -5.17
C GLU A 226 -8.48 22.37 -6.03
N ASP A 227 -7.89 21.67 -7.00
CA ASP A 227 -6.64 22.09 -7.67
C ASP A 227 -6.82 23.01 -8.90
N THR A 228 -8.00 23.59 -9.15
CA THR A 228 -8.29 24.33 -10.39
C THR A 228 -7.74 25.77 -10.46
N ALA A 229 -7.11 26.29 -9.44
CA ALA A 229 -6.64 27.68 -9.42
C ALA A 229 -5.12 27.78 -9.24
N VAL A 230 -4.36 27.29 -10.21
CA VAL A 230 -2.89 27.43 -10.14
C VAL A 230 -2.40 28.35 -11.23
N THR A 231 -2.04 29.58 -10.85
CA THR A 231 -1.22 30.44 -11.69
C THR A 231 0.21 29.90 -11.76
N GLU A 232 0.92 30.05 -12.89
CA GLU A 232 2.33 29.66 -13.08
C GLU A 232 3.27 30.12 -11.95
N GLU A 233 2.97 31.23 -11.29
CA GLU A 233 3.71 31.72 -10.11
C GLU A 233 3.52 30.83 -8.88
N MET A 234 2.37 30.18 -8.73
CA MET A 234 2.12 29.19 -7.67
C MET A 234 2.76 27.83 -7.99
N GLU A 235 2.84 27.43 -9.27
CA GLU A 235 3.59 26.22 -9.66
C GLU A 235 5.09 26.38 -9.42
N LYS A 236 5.69 27.53 -9.78
CA LYS A 236 7.08 27.84 -9.44
C LYS A 236 7.33 27.93 -7.92
N GLN A 237 6.33 28.38 -7.16
CA GLN A 237 6.39 28.36 -5.68
C GLN A 237 6.07 26.98 -5.09
N ARG A 238 5.35 26.10 -5.81
CA ARG A 238 5.11 24.70 -5.40
C ARG A 238 6.32 23.82 -5.65
N GLN A 239 7.07 24.03 -6.72
CA GLN A 239 8.36 23.33 -6.95
C GLN A 239 9.43 23.73 -5.91
N THR A 240 9.31 24.93 -5.29
CA THR A 240 10.24 25.38 -4.23
C THR A 240 9.68 25.32 -2.81
N LYS A 241 8.39 25.13 -2.64
CA LYS A 241 7.73 24.95 -1.33
C LYS A 241 6.71 23.83 -1.45
N HIS A 242 7.11 22.61 -1.10
CA HIS A 242 6.13 21.63 -0.66
C HIS A 242 5.21 22.33 0.36
N LYS A 243 3.93 22.44 0.04
CA LYS A 243 2.93 23.01 0.96
C LYS A 243 2.87 22.06 2.14
N ILE A 244 3.66 22.38 3.18
CA ILE A 244 3.57 21.72 4.47
C ILE A 244 2.19 22.12 4.99
N THR A 245 1.21 21.23 4.82
CA THR A 245 -0.06 21.38 5.50
C THR A 245 0.27 21.17 6.97
N ILE A 246 0.31 22.23 7.74
CA ILE A 246 0.54 22.16 9.19
C ILE A 246 -0.72 21.53 9.77
N LEU A 247 -0.65 20.22 10.05
CA LEU A 247 -1.73 19.52 10.72
C LEU A 247 -1.79 20.01 12.16
N THR A 248 -2.96 20.42 12.60
CA THR A 248 -3.22 20.74 13.99
C THR A 248 -3.23 19.47 14.83
N GLU A 249 -3.07 19.59 16.15
CA GLU A 249 -3.19 18.43 17.06
C GLU A 249 -4.56 17.75 16.92
N GLU A 250 -5.61 18.51 16.64
CA GLU A 250 -6.96 17.98 16.41
C GLU A 250 -7.06 17.12 15.14
N GLU A 251 -6.33 17.45 14.09
CA GLU A 251 -6.29 16.67 12.85
C GLU A 251 -5.51 15.35 13.05
N LEU A 252 -4.47 15.37 13.87
CA LEU A 252 -3.73 14.16 14.25
C LEU A 252 -4.61 13.21 15.09
N GLU A 253 -5.42 13.72 15.99
CA GLU A 253 -6.40 12.90 16.74
C GLU A 253 -7.48 12.31 15.83
N LYS A 254 -7.94 13.07 14.83
CA LYS A 254 -8.91 12.57 13.83
C LYS A 254 -8.30 11.46 12.99
N ALA A 255 -7.04 11.59 12.58
CA ALA A 255 -6.32 10.56 11.82
C ALA A 255 -6.13 9.29 12.65
N TYR A 256 -5.73 9.41 13.91
CA TYR A 256 -5.64 8.28 14.84
C TYR A 256 -7.00 7.58 15.00
N THR A 257 -8.06 8.35 15.24
CA THR A 257 -9.42 7.82 15.33
C THR A 257 -9.85 7.10 14.06
N TYR A 258 -9.46 7.61 12.89
CA TYR A 258 -9.75 6.96 11.61
C TYR A 258 -9.01 5.63 11.47
N VAL A 259 -7.73 5.56 11.84
CA VAL A 259 -6.96 4.32 11.84
C VAL A 259 -7.61 3.30 12.80
N GLU A 260 -7.96 3.73 14.00
CA GLU A 260 -8.63 2.87 14.98
C GLU A 260 -9.98 2.32 14.50
N LEU A 261 -10.77 3.15 13.81
CA LEU A 261 -12.06 2.76 13.24
C LEU A 261 -11.95 1.74 12.10
N ASN A 262 -10.88 1.79 11.32
CA ASN A 262 -10.72 0.94 10.12
C ASN A 262 -9.87 -0.31 10.36
N PHE A 263 -8.95 -0.27 11.32
CA PHE A 263 -8.05 -1.39 11.59
C PHE A 263 -8.31 -2.06 12.96
N GLY A 264 -9.21 -1.47 13.77
CA GLY A 264 -9.52 -1.97 15.11
C GLY A 264 -8.60 -1.38 16.19
N LYS A 265 -8.97 -1.57 17.45
CA LYS A 265 -8.23 -1.02 18.59
C LYS A 265 -6.82 -1.58 18.69
N THR A 266 -5.89 -0.72 19.11
CA THR A 266 -4.55 -1.15 19.49
C THR A 266 -4.58 -2.06 20.71
N TYR A 267 -3.64 -3.01 20.77
CA TYR A 267 -3.44 -3.83 21.97
C TYR A 267 -2.31 -3.31 22.86
N LEU A 268 -1.59 -2.26 22.43
CA LEU A 268 -0.54 -1.63 23.22
C LEU A 268 -1.13 -0.55 24.12
N THR A 269 -0.49 -0.36 25.26
CA THR A 269 -0.75 0.81 26.11
C THR A 269 -0.13 2.07 25.48
N PRO A 270 -0.65 3.28 25.76
CA PRO A 270 -0.09 4.52 25.22
C PRO A 270 1.39 4.73 25.58
N ALA A 271 1.86 4.18 26.70
CA ALA A 271 3.26 4.25 27.10
C ALA A 271 4.15 3.34 26.26
N GLU A 272 3.68 2.13 25.94
CA GLU A 272 4.37 1.18 25.07
C GLU A 272 4.39 1.67 23.62
N GLU A 273 3.30 2.25 23.13
CA GLU A 273 3.23 2.84 21.80
C GLU A 273 4.26 3.98 21.64
N LYS A 274 4.31 4.90 22.57
CA LYS A 274 5.33 5.98 22.60
C LYS A 274 6.75 5.41 22.63
N ARG A 275 6.97 4.36 23.43
CA ARG A 275 8.28 3.69 23.51
C ARG A 275 8.66 3.05 22.17
N MET A 276 7.73 2.33 21.53
CA MET A 276 7.98 1.69 20.24
C MET A 276 8.25 2.73 19.15
N ASN A 277 7.47 3.79 19.08
CA ASN A 277 7.69 4.90 18.16
C ASN A 277 9.07 5.55 18.39
N TYR A 278 9.46 5.80 19.63
CA TYR A 278 10.78 6.37 19.96
C TYR A 278 11.93 5.46 19.54
N LEU A 279 11.78 4.14 19.65
CA LEU A 279 12.84 3.17 19.31
C LEU A 279 12.95 2.93 17.81
N MET A 280 11.83 2.78 17.11
CA MET A 280 11.78 2.33 15.71
C MET A 280 11.72 3.48 14.71
N CYS A 281 10.93 4.52 14.99
CA CYS A 281 10.74 5.65 14.08
C CYS A 281 11.89 6.65 14.20
N ARG A 282 13.05 6.29 13.63
CA ARG A 282 14.27 7.09 13.62
C ARG A 282 14.80 7.23 12.20
N GLU A 283 15.73 8.16 11.99
CA GLU A 283 16.40 8.39 10.71
C GLU A 283 15.40 8.63 9.57
N LEU A 284 15.30 7.74 8.60
CA LEU A 284 14.40 7.83 7.46
C LEU A 284 12.92 7.70 7.84
N HIS A 285 12.62 7.08 8.97
CA HIS A 285 11.26 6.85 9.47
C HIS A 285 10.83 7.82 10.57
N ARG A 286 11.57 8.92 10.76
CA ARG A 286 11.39 9.85 11.89
C ARG A 286 10.01 10.48 11.95
N ASP A 287 9.39 10.68 10.80
CA ASP A 287 8.07 11.30 10.67
C ASP A 287 6.91 10.27 10.63
N CYS A 288 7.21 8.98 10.82
CA CYS A 288 6.24 7.90 10.85
C CYS A 288 5.84 7.54 12.28
N SER A 289 4.73 6.82 12.40
CA SER A 289 4.26 6.20 13.64
C SER A 289 3.94 4.74 13.40
N LEU A 290 4.06 3.94 14.45
CA LEU A 290 3.64 2.53 14.44
C LEU A 290 2.26 2.40 15.09
N TYR A 291 1.43 1.54 14.53
CA TYR A 291 0.15 1.17 15.09
C TYR A 291 0.03 -0.35 15.16
N PHE A 292 -0.23 -0.89 16.34
CA PHE A 292 -0.29 -2.33 16.55
C PHE A 292 -1.72 -2.77 16.84
N THR A 293 -2.25 -3.71 16.06
CA THR A 293 -3.63 -4.17 16.19
C THR A 293 -3.76 -5.69 16.06
N GLU A 294 -4.83 -6.25 16.60
CA GLU A 294 -5.26 -7.62 16.33
C GLU A 294 -6.38 -7.67 15.26
N GLY A 295 -6.59 -6.55 14.59
CA GLY A 295 -7.54 -6.41 13.49
C GLY A 295 -8.96 -6.05 13.91
N ILE A 296 -9.67 -5.45 12.96
CA ILE A 296 -11.04 -4.96 13.16
C ILE A 296 -12.02 -6.10 13.50
N LEU A 297 -11.74 -7.34 13.06
CA LEU A 297 -12.62 -8.49 13.36
C LEU A 297 -12.52 -8.97 14.81
N LYS A 298 -11.35 -8.79 15.45
CA LYS A 298 -11.12 -9.22 16.84
C LYS A 298 -11.46 -8.11 17.83
N ASN A 299 -11.01 -6.87 17.56
CA ASN A 299 -11.17 -5.72 18.46
C ASN A 299 -11.82 -4.51 17.73
N PRO A 300 -13.09 -4.60 17.29
CA PRO A 300 -13.74 -3.50 16.60
C PRO A 300 -14.05 -2.35 17.57
N VAL A 301 -13.85 -1.11 17.13
CA VAL A 301 -14.38 0.07 17.83
C VAL A 301 -15.89 0.15 17.64
N LYS A 302 -16.30 -0.01 16.38
CA LYS A 302 -17.70 -0.03 15.96
C LYS A 302 -17.81 -0.93 14.74
N ARG A 303 -18.92 -1.68 14.62
CA ARG A 303 -19.24 -2.40 13.39
C ARG A 303 -19.64 -1.39 12.32
N ASN A 304 -18.72 -1.10 11.43
CA ASN A 304 -18.86 -0.22 10.28
C ASN A 304 -18.78 -1.04 8.98
N TYR A 305 -18.84 -0.37 7.86
CA TYR A 305 -18.68 -1.02 6.56
C TYR A 305 -17.35 -1.77 6.44
N GLN A 306 -16.25 -1.22 6.99
CA GLN A 306 -14.94 -1.87 6.95
C GLN A 306 -14.94 -3.21 7.71
N TYR A 307 -15.69 -3.30 8.80
CA TYR A 307 -15.91 -4.57 9.50
C TYR A 307 -16.62 -5.58 8.59
N GLU A 308 -17.70 -5.18 7.91
CA GLU A 308 -18.43 -6.06 6.99
C GLU A 308 -17.58 -6.47 5.79
N TYR A 309 -16.78 -5.55 5.26
CA TYR A 309 -15.82 -5.82 4.20
C TYR A 309 -14.79 -6.87 4.65
N ALA A 310 -14.19 -6.72 5.82
CA ALA A 310 -13.25 -7.67 6.38
C ALA A 310 -13.90 -9.06 6.58
N VAL A 311 -15.17 -9.14 7.00
CA VAL A 311 -15.92 -10.40 7.10
C VAL A 311 -16.07 -11.05 5.73
N ARG A 312 -16.40 -10.29 4.68
CA ARG A 312 -16.54 -10.85 3.32
C ARG A 312 -15.21 -11.38 2.80
N LEU A 313 -14.12 -10.65 3.00
CA LEU A 313 -12.77 -11.10 2.60
C LEU A 313 -12.33 -12.34 3.36
N LYS A 314 -12.55 -12.37 4.67
CA LYS A 314 -12.34 -13.59 5.47
C LYS A 314 -13.06 -14.80 4.87
N ASN A 315 -14.35 -14.65 4.56
CA ASN A 315 -15.13 -15.72 3.96
C ASN A 315 -14.60 -16.14 2.59
N LYS A 316 -14.13 -15.18 1.77
CA LYS A 316 -13.48 -15.44 0.49
C LYS A 316 -12.17 -16.24 0.68
N ASN A 317 -11.34 -15.86 1.65
CA ASN A 317 -10.09 -16.57 1.95
C ASN A 317 -10.37 -18.01 2.43
N ILE A 318 -11.36 -18.20 3.30
CA ILE A 318 -11.79 -19.52 3.78
C ILE A 318 -12.36 -20.36 2.61
N TRP A 319 -13.16 -19.77 1.73
CA TRP A 319 -13.66 -20.46 0.56
C TRP A 319 -12.52 -20.95 -0.33
N LEU A 320 -11.52 -20.11 -0.60
CA LEU A 320 -10.34 -20.47 -1.39
C LEU A 320 -9.53 -21.61 -0.71
N TYR A 321 -9.44 -21.61 0.62
CA TYR A 321 -8.84 -22.70 1.37
C TYR A 321 -9.59 -24.03 1.15
N HIS A 322 -10.92 -24.01 1.17
CA HIS A 322 -11.72 -25.21 0.91
C HIS A 322 -11.58 -25.69 -0.53
N ASP A 323 -11.55 -24.79 -1.49
CA ASP A 323 -11.33 -25.09 -2.91
C ASP A 323 -9.97 -25.77 -3.14
N LYS A 324 -8.90 -25.21 -2.58
CA LYS A 324 -7.52 -25.73 -2.71
C LYS A 324 -7.11 -26.70 -1.60
N HIS A 325 -8.04 -27.20 -0.80
CA HIS A 325 -7.77 -27.97 0.43
C HIS A 325 -6.78 -29.12 0.27
N ARG A 326 -6.87 -29.89 -0.83
CA ARG A 326 -5.96 -31.03 -1.09
C ARG A 326 -4.52 -30.54 -1.26
N ILE A 327 -4.32 -29.50 -2.05
CA ILE A 327 -3.00 -28.93 -2.33
C ILE A 327 -2.41 -28.32 -1.05
N VAL A 328 -3.22 -27.61 -0.29
CA VAL A 328 -2.82 -27.02 0.99
C VAL A 328 -2.39 -28.09 1.98
N LYS A 329 -3.19 -29.13 2.20
CA LYS A 329 -2.82 -30.25 3.09
C LYS A 329 -1.54 -30.97 2.66
N GLN A 330 -1.36 -31.20 1.37
CA GLN A 330 -0.15 -31.83 0.84
C GLN A 330 1.09 -30.94 1.10
N ASN A 331 0.97 -29.64 0.91
CA ASN A 331 2.05 -28.70 1.19
C ASN A 331 2.38 -28.64 2.70
N ILE A 332 1.37 -28.60 3.56
CA ILE A 332 1.56 -28.63 5.02
C ILE A 332 2.29 -29.91 5.42
N ALA A 333 1.84 -31.07 4.98
CA ALA A 333 2.47 -32.35 5.29
C ALA A 333 3.93 -32.39 4.79
N SER A 334 4.17 -32.01 3.54
CA SER A 334 5.50 -32.01 2.93
C SER A 334 6.46 -31.05 3.66
N LEU A 335 6.01 -29.84 4.00
CA LEU A 335 6.81 -28.87 4.73
C LEU A 335 7.08 -29.33 6.17
N THR A 336 6.07 -29.87 6.84
CA THR A 336 6.21 -30.47 8.19
C THR A 336 7.25 -31.59 8.20
N ASP A 337 7.20 -32.52 7.21
CA ASP A 337 8.17 -33.61 7.12
C ASP A 337 9.59 -33.12 6.83
N LEU A 338 9.74 -32.10 5.99
CA LEU A 338 11.03 -31.47 5.74
C LEU A 338 11.61 -30.84 7.00
N LEU A 339 10.82 -30.02 7.71
CA LEU A 339 11.24 -29.37 8.96
C LEU A 339 11.57 -30.40 10.04
N ARG A 340 10.73 -31.44 10.20
CA ARG A 340 10.94 -32.51 11.18
C ARG A 340 12.25 -33.28 10.93
N LYS A 341 12.53 -33.61 9.66
CA LYS A 341 13.78 -34.28 9.29
C LYS A 341 15.00 -33.43 9.65
N THR A 342 14.96 -32.13 9.33
CA THR A 342 16.06 -31.20 9.62
C THR A 342 16.26 -31.02 11.13
N LEU A 343 15.19 -30.86 11.88
CA LEU A 343 15.24 -30.72 13.33
C LEU A 343 15.73 -32.00 14.01
N VAL A 344 15.33 -33.17 13.54
CA VAL A 344 15.80 -34.48 14.06
C VAL A 344 17.28 -34.68 13.76
N LEU A 345 17.76 -34.30 12.56
CA LEU A 345 19.17 -34.38 12.22
C LEU A 345 20.05 -33.44 13.07
N LYS A 346 19.50 -32.30 13.49
CA LYS A 346 20.17 -31.31 14.37
C LYS A 346 20.00 -31.56 15.86
N SER A 347 19.04 -32.38 16.27
CA SER A 347 18.95 -32.85 17.65
C SER A 347 20.06 -33.89 17.91
N GLU A 348 21.27 -33.62 17.39
CA GLU A 348 22.45 -34.40 17.75
C GLU A 348 22.61 -34.29 19.26
N THR A 349 22.57 -35.46 19.87
CA THR A 349 22.85 -35.68 21.26
C THR A 349 24.24 -35.09 21.58
N GLN A 350 24.27 -33.90 22.21
CA GLN A 350 25.53 -33.41 22.77
C GLN A 350 26.00 -34.39 23.85
N GLU A 351 27.04 -35.13 23.54
CA GLU A 351 27.70 -35.98 24.53
C GLU A 351 28.45 -35.10 25.53
N VAL A 352 27.84 -34.84 26.66
CA VAL A 352 28.48 -34.10 27.74
C VAL A 352 29.11 -35.09 28.71
N LEU A 353 30.39 -34.86 29.05
CA LEU A 353 31.07 -35.60 30.10
C LEU A 353 30.41 -35.31 31.45
N SER A 354 30.00 -36.36 32.15
CA SER A 354 29.25 -36.26 33.39
C SER A 354 29.75 -37.30 34.41
N ASP A 355 29.31 -37.13 35.64
CA ASP A 355 29.47 -38.10 36.72
C ASP A 355 28.41 -39.22 36.71
N ARG A 356 27.42 -39.11 35.78
CA ARG A 356 26.31 -40.08 35.61
C ARG A 356 26.01 -40.29 34.14
N GLY A 357 25.59 -41.51 33.76
CA GLY A 357 25.19 -41.84 32.38
C GLY A 357 25.85 -43.13 31.87
N THR A 358 26.17 -43.18 30.56
CA THR A 358 26.82 -44.35 29.94
C THR A 358 28.31 -44.28 30.17
N ILE A 359 28.91 -45.36 30.65
CA ILE A 359 30.36 -45.45 30.95
C ILE A 359 31.18 -45.34 29.66
N ILE A 360 32.24 -44.51 29.69
CA ILE A 360 33.24 -44.39 28.61
C ILE A 360 34.41 -45.35 28.91
N PRO A 361 34.50 -46.52 28.26
CA PRO A 361 35.51 -47.53 28.58
C PRO A 361 36.93 -46.99 28.47
N SER A 362 37.20 -46.13 27.51
CA SER A 362 38.51 -45.53 27.29
C SER A 362 38.97 -44.59 28.42
N ARG A 363 38.14 -44.24 29.38
CA ARG A 363 38.46 -43.38 30.51
C ARG A 363 38.52 -44.10 31.85
N LEU A 364 38.23 -45.41 31.90
CA LEU A 364 38.27 -46.20 33.14
C LEU A 364 39.64 -46.19 33.84
N TRP A 365 40.73 -45.99 33.11
CA TRP A 365 42.08 -45.89 33.69
C TRP A 365 42.27 -44.71 34.63
N ARG A 366 41.34 -43.70 34.58
CA ARG A 366 41.38 -42.51 35.46
C ARG A 366 40.83 -42.78 36.86
N VAL A 367 40.13 -43.90 37.06
CA VAL A 367 39.57 -44.27 38.37
C VAL A 367 40.71 -44.40 39.39
N GLY A 368 40.62 -43.63 40.45
CA GLY A 368 41.61 -43.60 41.52
C GLY A 368 42.93 -42.85 41.21
N ARG A 369 43.06 -42.24 40.00
CA ARG A 369 44.23 -41.46 39.61
C ARG A 369 44.01 -39.98 39.45
N SER A 370 42.73 -39.56 39.38
CA SER A 370 42.34 -38.16 39.23
C SER A 370 41.09 -37.90 40.07
N SER A 371 41.02 -36.72 40.70
CA SER A 371 39.88 -36.29 41.49
C SER A 371 38.62 -36.00 40.63
N GLU A 372 38.81 -35.67 39.35
CA GLU A 372 37.73 -35.46 38.38
C GLU A 372 37.77 -36.60 37.36
N ALA A 373 37.06 -37.68 37.64
CA ALA A 373 37.11 -38.85 36.78
C ALA A 373 36.20 -38.73 35.52
N ASN A 374 35.16 -37.90 35.51
CA ASN A 374 34.20 -37.72 34.42
C ASN A 374 34.11 -38.94 33.48
N LEU A 375 33.68 -40.07 34.07
CA LEU A 375 33.73 -41.39 33.45
C LEU A 375 32.52 -41.72 32.59
N PHE A 376 31.53 -40.90 32.68
CA PHE A 376 30.25 -41.14 32.01
C PHE A 376 30.04 -40.09 30.94
N LYS A 377 29.37 -40.48 29.87
CA LYS A 377 28.77 -39.60 28.91
C LYS A 377 27.26 -39.55 29.15
N ARG A 378 26.69 -38.36 29.12
CA ARG A 378 25.27 -38.13 29.13
C ARG A 378 24.89 -37.50 27.80
N GLU A 379 23.91 -38.10 27.15
CA GLU A 379 23.31 -37.50 25.98
C GLU A 379 22.31 -36.46 26.46
N LEU A 380 22.67 -35.18 26.30
CA LEU A 380 21.72 -34.10 26.42
C LEU A 380 21.03 -33.97 25.06
N LYS A 381 19.75 -34.32 24.99
CA LYS A 381 18.90 -33.92 23.86
C LYS A 381 18.79 -32.41 23.94
N SER A 382 19.32 -31.72 22.96
CA SER A 382 18.95 -30.32 22.73
C SER A 382 17.44 -30.31 22.47
N ASP A 383 16.69 -29.60 23.30
CA ASP A 383 15.27 -29.41 23.05
C ASP A 383 15.14 -28.68 21.71
N ALA A 384 14.16 -29.09 20.89
CA ALA A 384 13.87 -28.50 19.58
C ALA A 384 13.46 -27.01 19.63
N SER A 385 13.61 -26.37 20.78
CA SER A 385 13.20 -25.01 21.11
C SER A 385 14.22 -23.91 20.77
N ASP A 386 15.34 -24.22 20.10
CA ASP A 386 16.37 -23.22 19.81
C ASP A 386 16.02 -22.29 18.63
N PHE A 387 14.88 -22.54 17.99
CA PHE A 387 14.42 -21.77 16.83
C PHE A 387 13.14 -21.00 17.11
N VAL A 388 13.10 -19.77 16.62
CA VAL A 388 11.88 -18.97 16.61
C VAL A 388 11.69 -18.34 15.23
N VAL A 389 10.45 -18.27 14.76
CA VAL A 389 10.11 -17.80 13.41
C VAL A 389 9.10 -16.67 13.47
N ASP A 390 9.37 -15.60 12.74
CA ASP A 390 8.38 -14.57 12.42
C ASP A 390 7.98 -14.68 10.96
N VAL A 391 6.70 -14.57 10.69
CA VAL A 391 6.13 -14.45 9.34
C VAL A 391 5.51 -13.07 9.22
N LEU A 392 6.09 -12.25 8.36
CA LEU A 392 5.65 -10.90 8.08
C LEU A 392 5.05 -10.84 6.68
N ILE A 393 3.81 -10.41 6.56
CA ILE A 393 3.04 -10.43 5.31
C ILE A 393 2.80 -9.01 4.86
N ASP A 394 3.21 -8.69 3.65
CA ASP A 394 2.86 -7.43 3.01
C ASP A 394 1.34 -7.38 2.73
N ALA A 395 0.67 -6.40 3.29
CA ALA A 395 -0.75 -6.15 3.11
C ALA A 395 -1.03 -4.88 2.29
N SER A 396 -0.10 -4.51 1.41
CA SER A 396 -0.29 -3.38 0.50
C SER A 396 -1.38 -3.61 -0.54
N GLY A 397 -1.84 -2.54 -1.16
CA GLY A 397 -2.89 -2.60 -2.18
C GLY A 397 -2.51 -3.42 -3.41
N SER A 398 -1.23 -3.50 -3.76
CA SER A 398 -0.71 -4.32 -4.87
C SER A 398 -0.95 -5.83 -4.68
N GLN A 399 -1.07 -6.29 -3.43
CA GLN A 399 -1.38 -7.68 -3.09
C GLN A 399 -2.88 -8.05 -3.23
N MET A 400 -3.76 -7.09 -3.51
CA MET A 400 -5.22 -7.32 -3.58
C MET A 400 -5.63 -8.45 -4.56
N PRO A 401 -5.07 -8.54 -5.78
CA PRO A 401 -5.42 -9.62 -6.71
C PRO A 401 -5.05 -11.01 -6.19
N ARG A 402 -4.01 -11.11 -5.35
CA ARG A 402 -3.43 -12.36 -4.82
C ARG A 402 -3.69 -12.58 -3.34
N GLN A 403 -4.51 -11.74 -2.73
CA GLN A 403 -4.77 -11.74 -1.29
C GLN A 403 -5.05 -13.13 -0.72
N GLY A 404 -5.91 -13.91 -1.37
CA GLY A 404 -6.25 -15.26 -0.92
C GLY A 404 -5.08 -16.25 -1.02
N ASP A 405 -4.27 -16.16 -2.07
CA ASP A 405 -3.09 -17.03 -2.24
C ASP A 405 -1.99 -16.71 -1.23
N VAL A 406 -1.76 -15.43 -0.94
CA VAL A 406 -0.82 -14.98 0.10
C VAL A 406 -1.26 -15.45 1.49
N ALA A 407 -2.55 -15.33 1.80
CA ALA A 407 -3.12 -15.85 3.04
C ALA A 407 -2.92 -17.37 3.17
N LEU A 408 -3.12 -18.14 2.08
CA LEU A 408 -2.87 -19.58 2.06
C LEU A 408 -1.39 -19.92 2.25
N GLN A 409 -0.47 -19.17 1.66
CA GLN A 409 0.97 -19.35 1.83
C GLN A 409 1.37 -19.17 3.30
N ALA A 410 0.93 -18.07 3.91
CA ALA A 410 1.18 -17.82 5.33
C ALA A 410 0.56 -18.89 6.23
N TYR A 411 -0.66 -19.34 5.91
CA TYR A 411 -1.34 -20.41 6.64
C TYR A 411 -0.57 -21.75 6.54
N ILE A 412 -0.06 -22.13 5.37
CA ILE A 412 0.77 -23.33 5.17
C ILE A 412 2.02 -23.29 6.03
N ILE A 413 2.73 -22.15 6.05
CA ILE A 413 3.93 -21.96 6.89
C ILE A 413 3.55 -22.14 8.36
N SER A 414 2.53 -21.42 8.82
CA SER A 414 2.11 -21.41 10.23
C SER A 414 1.66 -22.80 10.71
N GLU A 415 0.86 -23.52 9.91
CA GLU A 415 0.46 -24.88 10.22
C GLU A 415 1.65 -25.86 10.30
N ALA A 416 2.57 -25.77 9.35
CA ALA A 416 3.75 -26.62 9.35
C ALA A 416 4.65 -26.35 10.57
N LEU A 417 4.83 -25.09 10.97
CA LEU A 417 5.58 -24.71 12.16
C LEU A 417 4.87 -25.18 13.45
N SER A 418 3.54 -25.05 13.51
CA SER A 418 2.73 -25.58 14.63
C SER A 418 2.88 -27.11 14.78
N ASN A 419 2.86 -27.86 13.66
CA ASN A 419 2.98 -29.31 13.65
C ASN A 419 4.35 -29.82 14.13
N VAL A 420 5.37 -28.99 14.12
CA VAL A 420 6.72 -29.29 14.66
C VAL A 420 6.98 -28.60 16.01
N ASN A 421 5.96 -27.96 16.59
CA ASN A 421 6.02 -27.23 17.86
C ASN A 421 7.10 -26.12 17.90
N LEU A 422 7.33 -25.43 16.76
CA LEU A 422 8.21 -24.28 16.72
C LEU A 422 7.43 -23.02 17.10
N PRO A 423 7.92 -22.21 18.07
CA PRO A 423 7.32 -20.93 18.40
C PRO A 423 7.39 -20.00 17.19
N HIS A 424 6.24 -19.44 16.81
CA HIS A 424 6.19 -18.54 15.66
C HIS A 424 5.07 -17.52 15.79
N ARG A 425 5.34 -16.33 15.26
CA ARG A 425 4.39 -15.22 15.20
C ARG A 425 4.05 -14.93 13.74
N VAL A 426 2.81 -14.54 13.49
CA VAL A 426 2.34 -14.14 12.15
C VAL A 426 1.72 -12.77 12.22
N MET A 427 2.24 -11.84 11.42
CA MET A 427 1.75 -10.47 11.32
C MET A 427 1.66 -10.05 9.86
N SER A 428 0.76 -9.11 9.56
CA SER A 428 0.82 -8.36 8.31
C SER A 428 1.11 -6.89 8.59
N PHE A 429 1.58 -6.19 7.55
CA PHE A 429 1.82 -4.76 7.63
C PHE A 429 1.27 -4.04 6.41
N CYS A 430 0.79 -2.84 6.64
CA CYS A 430 0.49 -1.85 5.61
C CYS A 430 0.78 -0.46 6.18
N THR A 431 0.84 0.54 5.33
CA THR A 431 1.00 1.92 5.76
C THR A 431 -0.22 2.71 5.32
N PHE A 432 -0.84 3.37 6.26
CA PHE A 432 -1.93 4.29 6.02
C PHE A 432 -1.55 5.64 6.59
N TRP A 433 -1.44 6.63 5.70
CA TRP A 433 -0.92 7.93 6.02
C TRP A 433 0.53 7.80 6.58
N ASP A 434 0.81 8.30 7.78
CA ASP A 434 2.10 8.17 8.45
C ASP A 434 2.15 7.01 9.48
N TYR A 435 1.07 6.23 9.57
CA TYR A 435 0.97 5.07 10.45
C TYR A 435 1.34 3.79 9.70
N THR A 436 2.43 3.15 10.10
CA THR A 436 2.71 1.76 9.70
C THR A 436 1.97 0.83 10.66
N ILE A 437 0.97 0.15 10.13
CA ILE A 437 0.03 -0.68 10.87
C ILE A 437 0.54 -2.11 10.85
N LEU A 438 0.75 -2.69 12.02
CA LEU A 438 1.13 -4.06 12.22
C LEU A 438 -0.07 -4.83 12.78
N HIS A 439 -0.65 -5.68 11.93
CA HIS A 439 -1.79 -6.53 12.29
C HIS A 439 -1.31 -7.91 12.68
N ARG A 440 -1.47 -8.29 13.94
CA ARG A 440 -1.07 -9.58 14.49
C ARG A 440 -2.20 -10.60 14.38
N PHE A 441 -1.94 -11.73 13.74
CA PHE A 441 -2.86 -12.86 13.62
C PHE A 441 -2.64 -13.88 14.73
N ARG A 442 -1.38 -14.16 15.06
CA ARG A 442 -0.99 -15.03 16.16
C ARG A 442 0.30 -14.58 16.82
N GLU A 443 0.44 -14.87 18.11
CA GLU A 443 1.66 -14.69 18.89
C GLU A 443 2.44 -16.02 18.97
N TYR A 444 3.70 -15.97 19.42
CA TYR A 444 4.61 -17.13 19.43
C TYR A 444 4.07 -18.36 20.13
N ASP A 445 3.43 -18.18 21.27
CA ASP A 445 3.00 -19.25 22.15
C ASP A 445 1.48 -19.55 22.05
N ASP A 446 0.81 -18.98 21.04
CA ASP A 446 -0.60 -19.21 20.79
C ASP A 446 -0.86 -20.66 20.33
N PRO A 447 -2.02 -21.23 20.64
CA PRO A 447 -2.39 -22.57 20.20
C PRO A 447 -2.53 -22.63 18.68
N GLN A 448 -2.43 -23.85 18.11
CA GLN A 448 -2.55 -24.08 16.66
C GLN A 448 -3.86 -23.53 16.07
N SER A 449 -4.96 -23.53 16.82
CA SER A 449 -6.23 -22.95 16.38
C SER A 449 -6.15 -21.47 16.03
N ALA A 450 -5.17 -20.74 16.58
CA ALA A 450 -4.96 -19.34 16.25
C ALA A 450 -4.50 -19.10 14.80
N ASN A 451 -4.00 -20.14 14.11
CA ASN A 451 -3.61 -20.06 12.71
C ASN A 451 -4.78 -19.67 11.79
N GLU A 452 -6.02 -20.02 12.16
CA GLU A 452 -7.22 -19.64 11.41
C GLU A 452 -7.42 -18.12 11.33
N ASN A 453 -6.84 -17.35 12.27
CA ASN A 453 -6.90 -15.89 12.23
C ASN A 453 -6.16 -15.31 11.00
N ILE A 454 -5.26 -16.06 10.37
CA ILE A 454 -4.56 -15.64 9.14
C ILE A 454 -5.57 -15.40 8.01
N PHE A 455 -6.71 -16.08 7.99
CA PHE A 455 -7.77 -15.80 7.03
C PHE A 455 -8.44 -14.42 7.22
N ASN A 456 -8.19 -13.74 8.34
CA ASN A 456 -8.58 -12.33 8.54
C ASN A 456 -7.67 -11.35 7.80
N TYR A 457 -6.67 -11.84 7.05
CA TYR A 457 -5.79 -11.01 6.25
C TYR A 457 -6.57 -10.19 5.22
N VAL A 458 -6.31 -8.88 5.24
CA VAL A 458 -6.96 -7.88 4.39
C VAL A 458 -5.87 -6.97 3.84
N THR A 459 -5.87 -6.76 2.55
CA THR A 459 -4.98 -5.79 1.90
C THR A 459 -5.53 -4.37 2.04
N SER A 460 -4.63 -3.43 2.19
CA SER A 460 -4.93 -2.01 2.34
C SER A 460 -3.83 -1.17 1.69
N SER A 461 -3.99 0.05 1.57
CA SER A 461 -3.12 1.19 1.24
C SER A 461 -1.66 0.88 0.78
N ASN A 462 -0.71 1.63 1.28
CA ASN A 462 0.71 1.62 0.93
C ASN A 462 1.51 0.65 1.83
N ASN A 463 2.82 0.52 1.57
CA ASN A 463 3.71 -0.28 2.38
C ASN A 463 5.06 0.43 2.61
N ARG A 464 5.51 0.43 3.87
CA ARG A 464 6.82 0.90 4.29
C ARG A 464 7.60 -0.29 4.85
N ASP A 465 8.14 -1.09 3.94
CA ASP A 465 8.75 -2.39 4.23
C ASP A 465 9.91 -2.27 5.20
N GLY A 466 10.79 -1.28 5.03
CA GLY A 466 11.95 -1.08 5.91
C GLY A 466 11.54 -0.93 7.37
N LEU A 467 10.54 -0.08 7.66
CA LEU A 467 10.06 0.12 9.03
C LEU A 467 9.35 -1.11 9.60
N ALA A 468 8.58 -1.82 8.77
CA ALA A 468 7.88 -3.03 9.18
C ALA A 468 8.86 -4.17 9.49
N ILE A 469 9.86 -4.39 8.62
CA ILE A 469 10.93 -5.39 8.81
C ILE A 469 11.75 -5.06 10.06
N LYS A 470 12.16 -3.81 10.25
CA LYS A 470 12.86 -3.33 11.45
C LYS A 470 12.07 -3.64 12.73
N THR A 471 10.77 -3.35 12.70
CA THR A 471 9.88 -3.53 13.86
C THR A 471 9.65 -5.01 14.17
N ALA A 472 9.41 -5.84 13.16
CA ALA A 472 9.29 -7.29 13.34
C ALA A 472 10.59 -7.88 13.87
N GLY A 473 11.73 -7.50 13.27
CA GLY A 473 13.05 -7.94 13.72
C GLY A 473 13.38 -7.54 15.16
N TYR A 474 12.98 -6.34 15.59
CA TYR A 474 13.14 -5.93 16.98
C TYR A 474 12.38 -6.85 17.95
N GLY A 475 11.13 -7.19 17.64
CA GLY A 475 10.37 -8.14 18.45
C GLY A 475 11.01 -9.52 18.51
N LEU A 476 11.51 -10.00 17.37
CA LEU A 476 12.18 -11.29 17.25
C LEU A 476 13.49 -11.32 18.04
N LEU A 477 14.24 -10.22 18.06
CA LEU A 477 15.50 -10.10 18.82
C LEU A 477 15.29 -10.12 20.35
N GLN A 478 14.08 -9.83 20.85
CA GLN A 478 13.76 -9.93 22.28
C GLN A 478 13.53 -11.37 22.75
N ARG A 479 13.40 -12.31 21.84
CA ARG A 479 13.21 -13.73 22.16
C ARG A 479 14.53 -14.36 22.61
N SER A 480 14.43 -15.36 23.48
CA SER A 480 15.55 -16.06 24.10
C SER A 480 16.17 -17.14 23.22
N GLU A 481 15.45 -17.58 22.18
CA GLU A 481 15.90 -18.61 21.26
C GLU A 481 17.16 -18.15 20.52
N GLU A 482 18.11 -19.06 20.31
CA GLU A 482 19.39 -18.76 19.69
C GLU A 482 19.23 -18.40 18.20
N LYS A 483 18.43 -19.18 17.48
CA LYS A 483 18.24 -19.04 16.04
C LYS A 483 16.92 -18.35 15.72
N LYS A 484 17.02 -17.22 15.07
CA LYS A 484 15.92 -16.33 14.74
C LYS A 484 15.73 -16.26 13.23
N ILE A 485 14.53 -16.55 12.76
CA ILE A 485 14.19 -16.55 11.32
C ILE A 485 13.03 -15.57 11.09
N LEU A 486 13.22 -14.65 10.15
CA LEU A 486 12.17 -13.76 9.64
C LEU A 486 11.83 -14.14 8.20
N ILE A 487 10.59 -14.53 7.96
CA ILE A 487 10.05 -14.81 6.63
C ILE A 487 9.17 -13.63 6.23
N VAL A 488 9.51 -12.99 5.11
CA VAL A 488 8.77 -11.83 4.59
C VAL A 488 8.08 -12.26 3.29
N LEU A 489 6.74 -12.20 3.27
CA LEU A 489 5.93 -12.40 2.06
C LEU A 489 5.63 -11.02 1.48
N SER A 490 6.24 -10.67 0.35
CA SER A 490 6.11 -9.35 -0.29
C SER A 490 6.15 -9.49 -1.82
N ASP A 491 5.70 -8.47 -2.53
CA ASP A 491 5.90 -8.35 -3.99
C ASP A 491 7.12 -7.48 -4.35
N GLY A 492 7.86 -7.03 -3.35
CA GLY A 492 9.09 -6.27 -3.53
C GLY A 492 8.88 -4.82 -4.01
N LYS A 493 7.69 -4.27 -3.84
CA LYS A 493 7.33 -2.90 -4.23
C LYS A 493 7.09 -1.99 -3.02
N PRO A 494 8.11 -1.63 -2.24
CA PRO A 494 7.93 -0.69 -1.15
C PRO A 494 7.54 0.68 -1.70
N TYR A 495 6.35 1.16 -1.31
CA TYR A 495 5.81 2.43 -1.75
C TYR A 495 4.98 3.10 -0.65
N ASP A 496 5.36 4.33 -0.31
CA ASP A 496 4.58 5.12 0.63
C ASP A 496 4.62 6.60 0.28
N VAL A 497 3.51 7.29 0.50
CA VAL A 497 3.38 8.72 0.28
C VAL A 497 3.69 9.44 1.58
N ILE A 498 4.56 10.45 1.54
CA ILE A 498 4.87 11.26 2.71
C ILE A 498 3.66 12.10 3.08
N VAL A 499 3.31 12.04 4.35
CA VAL A 499 2.47 13.02 4.98
C VAL A 499 3.35 14.06 5.66
N ASN A 500 3.21 15.31 5.25
CA ASN A 500 3.93 16.40 5.86
C ASN A 500 3.33 16.72 7.24
N ARG A 501 3.98 16.24 8.29
CA ARG A 501 3.72 16.72 9.65
C ARG A 501 4.33 18.11 9.87
N PRO A 502 3.81 18.92 10.81
CA PRO A 502 4.51 20.11 11.27
C PRO A 502 5.93 19.71 11.68
N HIS A 503 6.93 20.33 11.07
CA HIS A 503 8.35 20.01 11.30
C HIS A 503 8.85 18.67 10.74
N ALA A 504 8.21 18.12 9.68
CA ALA A 504 8.73 16.98 8.93
C ALA A 504 10.20 17.21 8.55
N LYS A 505 11.05 16.23 8.86
CA LYS A 505 12.51 16.34 8.66
C LYS A 505 12.98 15.61 7.41
N ASN A 506 12.13 14.77 6.83
CA ASN A 506 12.43 14.01 5.63
C ASN A 506 11.34 14.21 4.57
N PRO A 507 11.54 15.14 3.62
CA PRO A 507 10.55 15.48 2.61
C PRO A 507 10.52 14.53 1.39
N GLU A 508 11.40 13.53 1.32
CA GLU A 508 11.47 12.63 0.15
C GLU A 508 10.38 11.55 0.19
N PRO A 509 9.64 11.32 -0.91
CA PRO A 509 8.67 10.23 -0.98
C PRO A 509 9.37 8.87 -0.86
N TYR A 510 8.74 7.96 -0.10
CA TYR A 510 9.27 6.61 0.12
C TYR A 510 8.92 5.72 -1.07
N MET A 511 9.68 5.84 -2.16
CA MET A 511 9.44 5.11 -3.41
C MET A 511 10.73 4.76 -4.16
N GLY A 512 10.62 3.87 -5.14
CA GLY A 512 11.67 3.51 -6.08
C GLY A 512 12.98 3.09 -5.39
N LYS A 513 14.11 3.56 -5.89
CA LYS A 513 15.45 3.20 -5.37
C LYS A 513 15.64 3.53 -3.89
N TYR A 514 15.02 4.61 -3.41
CA TYR A 514 15.13 5.05 -2.04
C TYR A 514 14.50 4.04 -1.08
N ALA A 515 13.26 3.63 -1.32
CA ALA A 515 12.56 2.65 -0.51
C ALA A 515 13.19 1.25 -0.59
N ILE A 516 13.63 0.83 -1.79
CA ILE A 516 14.33 -0.43 -2.00
C ILE A 516 15.65 -0.48 -1.22
N ASN A 517 16.43 0.60 -1.26
CA ASN A 517 17.70 0.68 -0.54
C ASN A 517 17.51 0.68 0.97
N ASP A 518 16.49 1.36 1.47
CA ASP A 518 16.11 1.36 2.88
C ASP A 518 15.73 -0.05 3.33
N THR A 519 14.81 -0.70 2.62
CA THR A 519 14.40 -2.09 2.91
C THR A 519 15.59 -3.06 2.87
N ALA A 520 16.46 -2.94 1.85
CA ALA A 520 17.67 -3.77 1.75
C ALA A 520 18.68 -3.49 2.88
N THR A 521 18.72 -2.26 3.39
CA THR A 521 19.60 -1.89 4.50
C THR A 521 19.08 -2.49 5.81
N GLU A 522 17.78 -2.44 6.07
CA GLU A 522 17.19 -3.06 7.26
C GLU A 522 17.30 -4.59 7.22
N VAL A 523 17.13 -5.24 6.06
CA VAL A 523 17.38 -6.67 5.90
C VAL A 523 18.84 -7.02 6.23
N ARG A 524 19.81 -6.25 5.71
CA ARG A 524 21.23 -6.46 6.02
C ARG A 524 21.54 -6.22 7.48
N HIS A 525 20.94 -5.19 8.09
CA HIS A 525 21.09 -4.89 9.49
C HIS A 525 20.63 -6.06 10.38
N LEU A 526 19.45 -6.63 10.12
CA LEU A 526 18.96 -7.79 10.85
C LEU A 526 19.86 -9.02 10.68
N ARG A 527 20.37 -9.27 9.47
CA ARG A 527 21.33 -10.36 9.23
C ARG A 527 22.63 -10.19 10.02
N ASN A 528 23.13 -8.96 10.12
CA ASN A 528 24.32 -8.65 10.94
C ASN A 528 24.06 -8.86 12.44
N LEU A 529 22.81 -8.79 12.88
CA LEU A 529 22.38 -9.09 14.26
C LEU A 529 22.08 -10.59 14.48
N GLY A 530 22.36 -11.45 13.50
CA GLY A 530 22.15 -12.90 13.60
C GLY A 530 20.73 -13.38 13.28
N VAL A 531 19.88 -12.54 12.68
CA VAL A 531 18.56 -12.95 12.21
C VAL A 531 18.65 -13.42 10.76
N SER A 532 18.22 -14.63 10.47
CA SER A 532 18.10 -15.15 9.11
C SER A 532 16.84 -14.57 8.45
N VAL A 533 17.01 -13.78 7.39
CA VAL A 533 15.88 -13.14 6.68
C VAL A 533 15.67 -13.78 5.32
N LEU A 534 14.47 -14.33 5.10
CA LEU A 534 14.03 -14.97 3.86
C LEU A 534 12.91 -14.15 3.23
N GLY A 535 13.08 -13.70 1.98
CA GLY A 535 12.01 -13.16 1.16
C GLY A 535 11.23 -14.28 0.46
N VAL A 536 9.91 -14.24 0.53
CA VAL A 536 9.02 -15.09 -0.26
C VAL A 536 8.28 -14.18 -1.22
N PHE A 537 8.70 -14.23 -2.47
CA PHE A 537 8.18 -13.34 -3.50
C PHE A 537 6.81 -13.82 -3.98
N ALA A 538 5.82 -12.98 -3.75
CA ALA A 538 4.42 -13.18 -4.14
C ALA A 538 3.99 -12.21 -5.26
N GLY A 539 4.94 -11.72 -6.06
CA GLY A 539 4.75 -10.72 -7.12
C GLY A 539 4.75 -11.29 -8.54
N GLU A 540 4.82 -10.43 -9.54
CA GLU A 540 4.96 -10.78 -10.95
C GLU A 540 6.45 -10.97 -11.33
N GLU A 541 6.74 -11.73 -12.39
CA GLU A 541 8.13 -12.01 -12.80
C GLU A 541 8.95 -10.75 -13.11
N LYS A 542 8.31 -9.70 -13.63
CA LYS A 542 8.94 -8.42 -13.92
C LYS A 542 9.56 -7.76 -12.68
N ASP A 543 8.99 -7.98 -11.51
CA ASP A 543 9.41 -7.36 -10.25
C ASP A 543 10.51 -8.15 -9.51
N LEU A 544 10.91 -9.30 -10.05
CA LEU A 544 11.89 -10.19 -9.43
C LEU A 544 13.26 -9.54 -9.24
N SER A 545 13.61 -8.58 -10.09
CA SER A 545 14.87 -7.84 -9.99
C SER A 545 14.95 -7.00 -8.72
N THR A 546 13.82 -6.46 -8.28
CA THR A 546 13.70 -5.65 -7.06
C THR A 546 13.86 -6.52 -5.81
N GLU A 547 13.19 -7.65 -5.79
CA GLU A 547 13.30 -8.63 -4.69
C GLU A 547 14.75 -9.12 -4.52
N LYS A 548 15.46 -9.35 -5.62
CA LYS A 548 16.90 -9.67 -5.59
C LYS A 548 17.75 -8.56 -4.97
N LYS A 549 17.40 -7.29 -5.17
CA LYS A 549 18.12 -6.16 -4.56
C LYS A 549 17.87 -6.11 -3.06
N ILE A 550 16.67 -6.44 -2.60
CA ILE A 550 16.27 -6.42 -1.19
C ILE A 550 16.88 -7.61 -0.43
N PHE A 551 16.59 -8.84 -0.87
CA PHE A 551 16.93 -10.06 -0.13
C PHE A 551 18.22 -10.76 -0.61
N GLY A 552 18.78 -10.35 -1.74
CA GLY A 552 19.99 -10.94 -2.30
C GLY A 552 19.75 -12.37 -2.80
N LYS A 553 20.48 -13.35 -2.22
CA LYS A 553 20.37 -14.77 -2.57
C LYS A 553 19.28 -15.51 -1.81
N ASP A 554 18.77 -14.91 -0.74
CA ASP A 554 17.87 -15.57 0.21
C ASP A 554 16.42 -15.13 -0.05
N PHE A 555 15.93 -15.43 -1.27
CA PHE A 555 14.54 -15.26 -1.62
C PHE A 555 14.00 -16.48 -2.38
N ALA A 556 12.72 -16.73 -2.25
CA ALA A 556 11.99 -17.81 -2.90
C ALA A 556 10.91 -17.24 -3.82
N TYR A 557 10.96 -17.58 -5.11
CA TYR A 557 9.90 -17.22 -6.06
C TYR A 557 8.91 -18.37 -6.24
N ILE A 558 7.64 -18.11 -6.02
CA ILE A 558 6.59 -19.11 -6.02
C ILE A 558 5.55 -18.78 -7.10
N ARG A 559 5.67 -19.47 -8.24
CA ARG A 559 4.67 -19.37 -9.33
C ARG A 559 3.39 -20.14 -9.04
N ASP A 560 3.52 -21.32 -8.42
CA ASP A 560 2.41 -22.22 -8.16
C ASP A 560 2.48 -22.71 -6.71
N ILE A 561 1.37 -22.61 -6.03
CA ILE A 561 1.24 -23.04 -4.64
C ILE A 561 1.56 -24.52 -4.45
N SER A 562 1.42 -25.36 -5.48
CA SER A 562 1.76 -26.79 -5.44
C SER A 562 3.25 -27.06 -5.16
N ASN A 563 4.14 -26.14 -5.52
CA ASN A 563 5.58 -26.22 -5.29
C ASN A 563 6.06 -25.47 -4.06
N PHE A 564 5.15 -24.84 -3.32
CA PHE A 564 5.42 -23.97 -2.20
C PHE A 564 6.31 -24.63 -1.13
N SER A 565 5.89 -25.78 -0.63
CA SER A 565 6.58 -26.51 0.43
C SER A 565 8.03 -26.89 0.05
N ARG A 566 8.25 -27.28 -1.21
CA ARG A 566 9.59 -27.67 -1.69
C ARG A 566 10.53 -26.48 -1.76
N ILE A 567 10.03 -25.33 -2.18
CA ILE A 567 10.86 -24.11 -2.35
C ILE A 567 11.18 -23.51 -0.98
N VAL A 568 10.15 -23.20 -0.19
CA VAL A 568 10.31 -22.60 1.15
C VAL A 568 11.06 -23.57 2.08
N GLY A 569 10.73 -24.87 2.03
CA GLY A 569 11.38 -25.89 2.83
C GLY A 569 12.89 -25.97 2.59
N ARG A 570 13.38 -25.89 1.34
CA ARG A 570 14.81 -25.84 1.03
C ARG A 570 15.53 -24.63 1.65
N TYR A 571 14.86 -23.47 1.64
CA TYR A 571 15.43 -22.26 2.24
C TYR A 571 15.48 -22.37 3.76
N LEU A 572 14.42 -22.83 4.39
CA LEU A 572 14.40 -23.05 5.83
C LEU A 572 15.47 -24.07 6.24
N ILE A 573 15.62 -25.18 5.51
CA ILE A 573 16.68 -26.16 5.74
C ILE A 573 18.05 -25.51 5.63
N LYS A 574 18.30 -24.75 4.55
CA LYS A 574 19.59 -24.07 4.37
C LYS A 574 19.90 -23.12 5.52
N GLN A 575 18.93 -22.37 6.03
CA GLN A 575 19.13 -21.50 7.19
C GLN A 575 19.32 -22.29 8.48
N LEU A 576 18.63 -23.42 8.58
CA LEU A 576 18.86 -24.35 9.68
C LEU A 576 20.25 -25.01 9.60
N ASP A 577 20.84 -25.23 8.41
CA ASP A 577 22.14 -25.88 8.18
C ASP A 577 23.35 -24.93 8.13
N SER A 578 23.15 -23.61 8.13
CA SER A 578 24.21 -22.61 7.91
C SER A 578 25.21 -22.45 9.07
N ASP A 579 25.44 -23.45 9.90
CA ASP A 579 26.41 -23.47 11.01
C ASP A 579 27.72 -24.23 10.68
N GLU A 580 28.02 -24.45 9.37
CA GLU A 580 29.35 -24.93 8.95
C GLU A 580 30.16 -23.85 8.25
#